data_681f1fc5272a8d889643399bba538e47
#
_entry.id   681f1fc5272a8d889643399bba538e47
#
_cell.length_a   1.000
_cell.length_b   1.000
_cell.length_c   1.000
_cell.angle_alpha   90.00
_cell.angle_beta   90.00
_cell.angle_gamma   90.00
#
_symmetry.space_group_name_H-M   'P 1'
#
loop_
_entity.id
_entity.type
_entity.pdbx_description
1 polymer ?
#
loop_
_entity_poly.entity_id
_entity_poly.type
_entity_poly.pdbx_seq_one_letter_code
_entity_poly.pdbx_strand_id
1 'polypeptide(L)'
;WMLVKNLSXVNQVSDTRAAGPCILAMRMAFDKFKEFPGKALNFVTNGYSAYPLAKQQFELXENKEFNLTQVIGITNEDPVSEDSRWVKQVVECLNRTFKASYRVTCDYGSDEGTLYGFSLWVAYYNFLRPHLYNYHRPLNELDAINAADNMPAKWQILISLGQQTILHMQESKTS
;
A
#
# COMPACT_ATOMS: atom_id res chain seq x y z
N TRP A 1 -5.07 -1.76 -1.32
CA TRP A 1 -3.61 -1.77 -1.51
C TRP A 1 -3.25 -0.81 -2.62
N MET A 2 -2.20 -0.07 -2.40
CA MET A 2 -1.57 0.73 -3.45
C MET A 2 -0.06 0.50 -3.40
N LEU A 3 0.54 0.33 -4.56
CA LEU A 3 1.99 0.09 -4.68
C LEU A 3 2.65 1.26 -5.40
N VAL A 4 3.76 1.71 -4.84
CA VAL A 4 4.66 2.66 -5.48
C VAL A 4 6.04 2.01 -5.47
N LYS A 5 6.60 1.76 -6.65
CA LYS A 5 7.90 1.08 -6.80
C LYS A 5 7.91 -0.27 -6.05
N ASN A 6 6.81 -1.02 -6.13
CA ASN A 6 6.63 -2.31 -5.44
C ASN A 6 6.54 -2.21 -3.91
N LEU A 7 6.48 -1.01 -3.34
CA LEU A 7 6.25 -0.78 -1.90
C LEU A 7 4.76 -0.59 -1.64
N SER A 8 4.27 -1.11 -0.50
CA SER A 8 2.92 -0.78 -0.06
C SER A 8 2.93 0.61 0.58
N UNK A 9 2.57 1.42 -0.16
CA UNK A 9 2.66 2.67 0.19
C UNK A 9 1.63 3.20 1.00
N VAL A 10 0.47 2.74 0.64
CA VAL A 10 -0.76 3.11 1.36
C VAL A 10 -1.50 1.84 1.76
N ASN A 11 -1.88 1.77 3.02
CA ASN A 11 -2.71 0.68 3.52
C ASN A 11 -3.89 1.26 4.30
N GLN A 12 -5.05 0.65 4.11
CA GLN A 12 -6.28 1.04 4.79
C GLN A 12 -7.11 -0.20 5.04
N VAL A 13 -7.62 -0.30 6.26
CA VAL A 13 -8.60 -1.32 6.65
C VAL A 13 -9.96 -0.62 6.76
N SER A 14 -10.98 -1.20 6.16
CA SER A 14 -12.33 -0.66 6.19
C SER A 14 -13.33 -1.81 6.22
N ASP A 15 -14.39 -1.64 6.95
CA ASP A 15 -15.50 -2.60 7.05
C ASP A 15 -16.42 -2.54 5.82
N THR A 16 -16.27 -1.52 4.98
CA THR A 16 -17.12 -1.35 3.79
C THR A 16 -16.29 -1.16 2.53
N ARG A 17 -16.93 -1.43 1.40
CA ARG A 17 -16.36 -1.18 0.06
C ARG A 17 -16.99 0.05 -0.61
N ALA A 18 -17.48 0.99 0.17
CA ALA A 18 -18.08 2.21 -0.35
C ALA A 18 -17.07 3.14 -1.01
N ALA A 19 -17.55 4.20 -1.68
CA ALA A 19 -16.69 5.20 -2.33
C ALA A 19 -15.83 5.96 -1.31
N GLY A 20 -16.32 6.19 -0.09
CA GLY A 20 -15.60 6.91 0.95
C GLY A 20 -14.22 6.35 1.26
N PRO A 21 -14.11 5.05 1.63
CA PRO A 21 -12.79 4.43 1.81
C PRO A 21 -11.89 4.51 0.57
N CYS A 22 -12.45 4.43 -0.64
CA CYS A 22 -11.67 4.59 -1.87
C CYS A 22 -11.10 6.01 -2.00
N ILE A 23 -11.90 7.02 -1.69
CA ILE A 23 -11.48 8.45 -1.69
C ILE A 23 -10.35 8.64 -0.67
N LEU A 24 -10.53 8.09 0.54
CA LEU A 24 -9.51 8.22 1.60
C LEU A 24 -8.19 7.56 1.17
N ALA A 25 -8.26 6.37 0.58
CA ALA A 25 -7.06 5.67 0.09
C ALA A 25 -6.36 6.49 -1.02
N MET A 26 -7.12 7.08 -1.93
CA MET A 26 -6.57 7.95 -2.98
C MET A 26 -5.91 9.19 -2.38
N ARG A 27 -6.56 9.84 -1.39
CA ARG A 27 -6.00 11.01 -0.70
C ARG A 27 -4.69 10.65 -0.01
N MET A 28 -4.67 9.56 0.76
CA MET A 28 -3.44 9.08 1.41
C MET A 28 -2.32 8.82 0.39
N ALA A 29 -2.68 8.34 -0.80
CA ALA A 29 -1.72 8.13 -1.88
C ALA A 29 -1.18 9.46 -2.40
N PHE A 30 -2.07 10.45 -2.62
CA PHE A 30 -1.67 11.76 -3.13
C PHE A 30 -0.77 12.50 -2.15
N ASP A 31 -0.99 12.33 -0.84
CA ASP A 31 -0.16 12.94 0.20
C ASP A 31 1.29 12.45 0.19
N LYS A 32 1.56 11.32 -0.51
CA LYS A 32 2.93 10.82 -0.66
C LYS A 32 3.73 11.49 -1.78
N PHE A 33 3.07 12.29 -2.62
CA PHE A 33 3.75 13.03 -3.68
C PHE A 33 4.06 14.45 -3.19
N LYS A 34 5.27 14.94 -3.48
CA LYS A 34 5.66 16.34 -3.20
C LYS A 34 4.82 17.31 -4.03
N GLU A 35 4.58 16.92 -5.28
CA GLU A 35 3.71 17.65 -6.20
C GLU A 35 2.75 16.67 -6.85
N PHE A 36 1.50 17.08 -7.01
CA PHE A 36 0.48 16.21 -7.62
C PHE A 36 0.82 15.98 -9.09
N PRO A 37 0.98 14.73 -9.51
CA PRO A 37 1.44 14.42 -10.88
C PRO A 37 0.37 14.59 -11.96
N GLY A 38 -0.86 14.94 -11.58
CA GLY A 38 -1.92 15.19 -12.55
C GLY A 38 -2.25 13.96 -13.39
N LYS A 39 -2.48 14.18 -14.67
CA LYS A 39 -2.86 13.12 -15.62
C LYS A 39 -1.75 12.10 -15.89
N ALA A 40 -0.52 12.35 -15.45
CA ALA A 40 0.53 11.34 -15.49
C ALA A 40 0.28 10.20 -14.49
N LEU A 41 -0.54 10.46 -13.45
CA LEU A 41 -0.91 9.43 -12.48
C LEU A 41 -2.04 8.59 -13.02
N ASN A 42 -1.84 7.28 -13.07
CA ASN A 42 -2.87 6.32 -13.48
C ASN A 42 -3.10 5.30 -12.36
N PHE A 43 -4.29 5.29 -11.81
CA PHE A 43 -4.73 4.26 -10.88
C PHE A 43 -5.24 3.06 -11.65
N VAL A 44 -4.67 1.90 -11.38
CA VAL A 44 -5.15 0.64 -11.96
C VAL A 44 -5.96 -0.09 -10.89
N THR A 45 -7.23 -0.37 -11.19
CA THR A 45 -8.16 -1.01 -10.26
C THR A 45 -8.89 -2.17 -10.93
N ASN A 46 -9.56 -2.97 -10.13
CA ASN A 46 -10.50 -3.97 -10.68
C ASN A 46 -11.80 -3.27 -11.13
N GLY A 47 -12.74 -4.03 -11.68
CA GLY A 47 -13.99 -3.51 -12.23
C GLY A 47 -15.04 -3.05 -11.22
N TYR A 48 -14.69 -2.89 -9.95
CA TYR A 48 -15.65 -2.49 -8.92
C TYR A 48 -16.08 -1.02 -9.11
N SER A 49 -17.39 -0.78 -9.11
CA SER A 49 -17.99 0.51 -9.47
C SER A 49 -17.69 1.66 -8.50
N ALA A 50 -17.25 1.35 -7.28
CA ALA A 50 -16.89 2.40 -6.31
C ALA A 50 -15.66 3.22 -6.74
N TYR A 51 -14.76 2.66 -7.55
CA TYR A 51 -13.54 3.37 -7.96
C TYR A 51 -13.82 4.54 -8.92
N PRO A 52 -14.59 4.36 -10.01
CA PRO A 52 -14.97 5.50 -10.85
C PRO A 52 -15.77 6.56 -10.08
N LEU A 53 -16.67 6.13 -9.20
CA LEU A 53 -17.45 7.06 -8.37
C LEU A 53 -16.54 7.84 -7.42
N ALA A 54 -15.58 7.18 -6.79
CA ALA A 54 -14.60 7.84 -5.91
C ALA A 54 -13.75 8.83 -6.71
N LYS A 55 -13.30 8.45 -7.92
CA LYS A 55 -12.56 9.35 -8.81
C LYS A 55 -13.37 10.61 -9.11
N GLN A 56 -14.62 10.45 -9.53
CA GLN A 56 -15.50 11.58 -9.86
C GLN A 56 -15.69 12.52 -8.66
N GLN A 57 -15.97 11.96 -7.49
CA GLN A 57 -16.15 12.75 -6.27
C GLN A 57 -14.83 13.43 -5.86
N PHE A 58 -13.71 12.76 -6.01
CA PHE A 58 -12.40 13.31 -5.68
C PHE A 58 -12.06 14.49 -6.60
N GLU A 59 -12.26 14.35 -7.89
CA GLU A 59 -12.02 15.42 -8.87
C GLU A 59 -12.88 16.64 -8.60
N LEU A 60 -14.12 16.44 -8.28
CA LEU A 60 -15.05 17.53 -7.91
C LEU A 60 -14.61 18.24 -6.61
N UNK A 61 -14.10 17.44 -5.85
CA UNK A 61 -13.83 17.94 -4.59
C UNK A 61 -12.51 18.57 -4.46
N GLU A 62 -11.66 18.06 -4.95
CA GLU A 62 -10.26 18.47 -4.84
C GLU A 62 -9.79 19.27 -6.06
N ASN A 63 -10.55 19.31 -7.12
CA ASN A 63 -10.20 19.95 -8.41
C ASN A 63 -8.88 19.38 -8.97
N LYS A 64 -8.70 18.07 -8.86
CA LYS A 64 -7.49 17.35 -9.31
C LYS A 64 -7.88 16.24 -10.27
N GLU A 65 -7.38 16.29 -11.50
CA GLU A 65 -7.65 15.25 -12.51
C GLU A 65 -6.53 14.22 -12.52
N PHE A 66 -6.91 12.95 -12.66
CA PHE A 66 -5.97 11.83 -12.79
C PHE A 66 -6.61 10.71 -13.61
N ASN A 67 -5.81 9.77 -14.06
CA ASN A 67 -6.30 8.65 -14.87
C ASN A 67 -6.67 7.46 -13.98
N LEU A 68 -7.74 6.76 -14.38
CA LEU A 68 -8.20 5.54 -13.73
C LEU A 68 -8.44 4.48 -14.81
N THR A 69 -7.70 3.39 -14.73
CA THR A 69 -7.85 2.24 -15.62
C THR A 69 -8.45 1.09 -14.83
N GLN A 70 -9.60 0.58 -15.28
CA GLN A 70 -10.22 -0.59 -14.69
C GLN A 70 -9.88 -1.83 -15.51
N VAL A 71 -9.24 -2.81 -14.87
CA VAL A 71 -8.94 -4.11 -15.49
C VAL A 71 -10.03 -5.10 -15.08
N ILE A 72 -10.92 -5.42 -16.00
CA ILE A 72 -12.10 -6.26 -15.78
C ILE A 72 -11.84 -7.65 -16.39
N GLY A 73 -12.02 -8.68 -15.58
CA GLY A 73 -11.90 -10.06 -16.04
C GLY A 73 -10.48 -10.60 -16.09
N ILE A 74 -10.36 -11.79 -16.64
CA ILE A 74 -9.11 -12.56 -16.73
C ILE A 74 -8.72 -12.75 -18.22
N THR A 75 -9.61 -12.49 -19.14
CA THR A 75 -9.41 -12.74 -20.57
C THR A 75 -8.67 -11.59 -21.26
N ASN A 76 -7.93 -11.93 -22.30
CA ASN A 76 -7.02 -11.02 -23.04
C ASN A 76 -7.75 -10.30 -24.20
N GLU A 77 -9.02 -9.96 -24.02
CA GLU A 77 -9.84 -9.44 -25.12
C GLU A 77 -9.80 -7.91 -25.26
N ASP A 78 -9.13 -7.23 -24.34
CA ASP A 78 -9.12 -5.78 -24.28
C ASP A 78 -7.68 -5.28 -24.20
N PRO A 79 -7.20 -4.49 -25.21
CA PRO A 79 -5.83 -3.98 -25.22
C PRO A 79 -5.46 -3.13 -23.97
N VAL A 80 -6.40 -2.36 -23.44
CA VAL A 80 -6.17 -1.54 -22.24
C VAL A 80 -5.91 -2.44 -21.02
N SER A 81 -6.68 -3.52 -20.91
CA SER A 81 -6.48 -4.51 -19.85
C SER A 81 -5.16 -5.24 -20.00
N GLU A 82 -4.72 -5.50 -21.23
CA GLU A 82 -3.44 -6.17 -21.50
C GLU A 82 -2.27 -5.34 -20.97
N ASP A 83 -2.22 -4.06 -21.29
CA ASP A 83 -1.14 -3.16 -20.84
C ASP A 83 -1.09 -3.00 -19.32
N SER A 84 -2.24 -3.07 -18.65
CA SER A 84 -2.33 -2.83 -17.20
C SER A 84 -2.37 -4.12 -16.37
N ARG A 85 -2.38 -5.28 -17.01
CA ARG A 85 -2.56 -6.57 -16.31
C ARG A 85 -1.43 -6.87 -15.35
N TRP A 86 -0.20 -6.51 -15.71
CA TRP A 86 0.96 -6.76 -14.85
C TRP A 86 0.80 -6.04 -13.50
N VAL A 87 0.22 -4.83 -13.48
CA VAL A 87 -0.04 -4.08 -12.25
C VAL A 87 -1.03 -4.84 -11.37
N LYS A 88 -2.12 -5.35 -11.98
CA LYS A 88 -3.11 -6.16 -11.28
C LYS A 88 -2.47 -7.42 -10.69
N GLN A 89 -1.63 -8.10 -11.48
CA GLN A 89 -0.92 -9.30 -11.02
C GLN A 89 -0.03 -9.01 -9.80
N VAL A 90 0.67 -7.87 -9.80
CA VAL A 90 1.50 -7.47 -8.66
C VAL A 90 0.63 -7.33 -7.39
N VAL A 91 -0.52 -6.65 -7.50
CA VAL A 91 -1.44 -6.48 -6.36
C VAL A 91 -2.01 -7.83 -5.91
N GLU A 92 -2.36 -8.71 -6.85
CA GLU A 92 -2.87 -10.05 -6.52
C GLU A 92 -1.81 -10.91 -5.81
N CYS A 93 -0.55 -10.82 -6.24
CA CYS A 93 0.56 -11.51 -5.57
C CYS A 93 0.76 -10.98 -4.16
N LEU A 94 0.67 -9.67 -3.98
CA LEU A 94 0.75 -9.03 -2.66
C LEU A 94 -0.37 -9.54 -1.75
N ASN A 95 -1.60 -9.56 -2.25
CA ASN A 95 -2.77 -10.05 -1.51
C ASN A 95 -2.60 -11.54 -1.15
N ARG A 96 -2.10 -12.35 -2.07
CA ARG A 96 -1.86 -13.78 -1.83
C ARG A 96 -0.82 -13.98 -0.73
N THR A 97 0.26 -13.21 -0.78
CA THR A 97 1.33 -13.27 0.24
C THR A 97 0.78 -12.88 1.62
N PHE A 98 -0.02 -11.83 1.69
CA PHE A 98 -0.68 -11.41 2.95
C PHE A 98 -1.62 -12.51 3.47
N LYS A 99 -2.46 -13.06 2.59
CA LYS A 99 -3.42 -14.10 2.99
C LYS A 99 -2.73 -15.35 3.51
N ALA A 100 -1.58 -15.72 2.93
CA ALA A 100 -0.79 -16.85 3.41
C ALA A 100 -0.27 -16.61 4.84
N SER A 101 0.17 -15.38 5.13
CA SER A 101 0.62 -14.96 6.46
C SER A 101 -0.56 -14.92 7.45
N TYR A 102 -1.67 -14.34 7.03
CA TYR A 102 -2.89 -14.19 7.86
C TYR A 102 -3.47 -15.54 8.31
N ARG A 103 -3.46 -16.54 7.43
CA ARG A 103 -4.00 -17.88 7.76
C ARG A 103 -3.29 -18.53 8.95
N VAL A 104 -2.00 -18.23 9.12
CA VAL A 104 -1.20 -18.79 10.23
C VAL A 104 -1.63 -18.18 11.58
N THR A 105 -2.14 -16.94 11.58
CA THR A 105 -2.56 -16.26 12.81
C THR A 105 -3.96 -16.67 13.29
N CYS A 106 -4.71 -17.41 12.48
CA CYS A 106 -6.07 -17.87 12.82
C CYS A 106 -7.07 -16.75 13.15
N ASP A 107 -6.87 -15.58 12.53
CA ASP A 107 -7.64 -14.34 12.74
C ASP A 107 -6.99 -13.43 13.80
N TYR A 108 -7.33 -12.15 13.74
CA TYR A 108 -6.78 -11.13 14.65
C TYR A 108 -7.69 -10.83 15.85
N GLY A 109 -8.88 -11.42 15.90
CA GLY A 109 -9.77 -11.35 17.06
C GLY A 109 -10.49 -10.03 17.29
N SER A 110 -10.06 -8.94 16.62
CA SER A 110 -10.68 -7.62 16.77
C SER A 110 -10.27 -6.71 15.62
N ASP A 111 -11.01 -5.61 15.45
CA ASP A 111 -10.69 -4.58 14.43
C ASP A 111 -9.32 -3.95 14.69
N GLU A 112 -9.00 -3.66 15.95
CA GLU A 112 -7.69 -3.12 16.34
C GLU A 112 -6.58 -4.14 16.05
N GLY A 113 -6.82 -5.41 16.41
CA GLY A 113 -5.89 -6.50 16.12
C GLY A 113 -5.64 -6.62 14.63
N THR A 114 -6.69 -6.49 13.81
CA THR A 114 -6.57 -6.51 12.35
C THR A 114 -5.72 -5.34 11.86
N LEU A 115 -5.95 -4.14 12.36
CA LEU A 115 -5.19 -2.94 11.96
C LEU A 115 -3.71 -3.08 12.33
N TYR A 116 -3.43 -3.50 13.56
CA TYR A 116 -2.03 -3.66 14.03
C TYR A 116 -1.33 -4.80 13.29
N GLY A 117 -1.99 -5.94 13.15
CA GLY A 117 -1.42 -7.10 12.44
C GLY A 117 -1.12 -6.78 10.98
N PHE A 118 -2.04 -6.09 10.32
CA PHE A 118 -1.87 -5.65 8.94
C PHE A 118 -0.70 -4.64 8.82
N SER A 119 -0.62 -3.67 9.73
CA SER A 119 0.45 -2.66 9.73
C SER A 119 1.82 -3.30 9.94
N LEU A 120 1.92 -4.23 10.88
CA LEU A 120 3.16 -4.99 11.13
C LEU A 120 3.54 -5.82 9.90
N TRP A 121 2.55 -6.45 9.24
CA TRP A 121 2.81 -7.20 8.02
C TRP A 121 3.34 -6.29 6.91
N VAL A 122 2.77 -5.09 6.73
CA VAL A 122 3.24 -4.12 5.74
C VAL A 122 4.69 -3.69 6.04
N ALA A 123 4.98 -3.43 7.32
CA ALA A 123 6.35 -3.09 7.77
C ALA A 123 7.32 -4.22 7.44
N TYR A 124 6.98 -5.45 7.78
CA TYR A 124 7.77 -6.64 7.44
C TYR A 124 7.99 -6.75 5.94
N TYR A 125 6.92 -6.66 5.15
CA TYR A 125 6.96 -6.82 3.69
C TYR A 125 7.88 -5.79 3.03
N ASN A 126 7.82 -4.54 3.48
CA ASN A 126 8.56 -3.45 2.86
C ASN A 126 10.03 -3.39 3.31
N PHE A 127 10.31 -3.64 4.59
CA PHE A 127 11.60 -3.31 5.19
C PHE A 127 12.43 -4.54 5.63
N LEU A 128 11.79 -5.67 5.84
CA LEU A 128 12.46 -6.84 6.44
C LEU A 128 12.47 -8.07 5.56
N ARG A 129 11.40 -8.29 4.80
CA ARG A 129 11.23 -9.51 4.00
C ARG A 129 12.24 -9.56 2.85
N PRO A 130 13.02 -10.65 2.71
CA PRO A 130 13.82 -10.85 1.51
C PRO A 130 12.92 -11.15 0.30
N HIS A 131 13.16 -10.48 -0.80
CA HIS A 131 12.41 -10.70 -2.04
C HIS A 131 13.33 -11.32 -3.09
N LEU A 132 12.91 -12.44 -3.65
CA LEU A 132 13.69 -13.19 -4.64
C LEU A 132 14.05 -12.32 -5.84
N TYR A 133 13.09 -11.55 -6.35
CA TYR A 133 13.29 -10.67 -7.50
C TYR A 133 14.09 -9.40 -7.16
N ASN A 134 14.41 -9.18 -5.88
CA ASN A 134 15.28 -8.08 -5.44
C ASN A 134 16.59 -8.64 -4.82
N TYR A 135 17.12 -9.69 -5.39
CA TYR A 135 18.38 -10.31 -4.95
C TYR A 135 18.36 -10.69 -3.47
N HIS A 136 17.21 -11.16 -2.97
CA HIS A 136 16.99 -11.54 -1.56
C HIS A 136 17.16 -10.36 -0.58
N ARG A 137 16.94 -9.13 -1.05
CA ARG A 137 16.95 -7.91 -0.22
C ARG A 137 15.52 -7.42 0.04
N PRO A 138 15.32 -6.61 1.09
CA PRO A 138 14.04 -5.93 1.28
C PRO A 138 13.74 -4.97 0.13
N LEU A 139 12.45 -4.62 -0.05
CA LEU A 139 12.04 -3.64 -1.07
C LEU A 139 12.56 -2.24 -0.73
N ASN A 140 12.60 -1.90 0.55
CA ASN A 140 13.10 -0.61 1.03
C ASN A 140 14.24 -0.87 2.01
N GLU A 141 15.46 -0.66 1.55
CA GLU A 141 16.65 -0.92 2.35
C GLU A 141 16.94 0.27 3.27
N LEU A 142 17.22 -0.04 4.53
CA LEU A 142 17.67 0.92 5.53
C LEU A 142 18.99 0.41 6.10
N ASP A 143 20.03 1.20 5.99
CA ASP A 143 21.40 0.79 6.36
C ASP A 143 21.46 0.28 7.81
N ALA A 144 20.75 0.95 8.73
CA ALA A 144 20.70 0.54 10.13
C ALA A 144 20.12 -0.87 10.30
N ILE A 145 19.11 -1.23 9.51
CA ILE A 145 18.49 -2.56 9.55
C ILE A 145 19.40 -3.58 8.89
N ASN A 146 20.04 -3.21 7.77
CA ASN A 146 20.91 -4.12 7.03
C ASN A 146 22.17 -4.50 7.85
N ALA A 147 22.59 -3.63 8.76
CA ALA A 147 23.72 -3.90 9.64
C ALA A 147 23.43 -4.96 10.71
N ALA A 148 22.16 -5.29 10.95
CA ALA A 148 21.78 -6.29 11.96
C ALA A 148 21.86 -7.72 11.39
N ASP A 149 22.34 -8.65 12.19
CA ASP A 149 22.64 -10.02 11.77
C ASP A 149 21.43 -10.95 11.79
N ASN A 150 20.38 -10.61 12.54
CA ASN A 150 19.26 -11.52 12.72
C ASN A 150 17.93 -10.77 12.72
N MET A 151 16.85 -11.49 12.48
CA MET A 151 15.51 -10.92 12.32
C MET A 151 15.00 -10.21 13.60
N PRO A 152 15.16 -10.77 14.82
CA PRO A 152 14.78 -10.02 16.02
C PRO A 152 15.48 -8.66 16.16
N ALA A 153 16.76 -8.59 15.91
CA ALA A 153 17.52 -7.32 15.97
C ALA A 153 17.00 -6.33 14.90
N LYS A 154 16.69 -6.82 13.70
CA LYS A 154 16.10 -5.99 12.63
C LYS A 154 14.77 -5.40 13.05
N TRP A 155 13.92 -6.20 13.71
CA TRP A 155 12.63 -5.72 14.23
C TRP A 155 12.83 -4.65 15.31
N GLN A 156 13.76 -4.85 16.24
CA GLN A 156 14.05 -3.87 17.30
C GLN A 156 14.46 -2.52 16.69
N ILE A 157 15.35 -2.55 15.69
CA ILE A 157 15.79 -1.33 15.00
C ILE A 157 14.61 -0.65 14.30
N LEU A 158 13.80 -1.41 13.57
CA LEU A 158 12.63 -0.85 12.84
C LEU A 158 11.65 -0.19 13.81
N ILE A 159 11.36 -0.82 14.95
CA ILE A 159 10.46 -0.28 15.98
C ILE A 159 11.07 1.02 16.55
N SER A 160 12.35 1.03 16.87
CA SER A 160 13.05 2.21 17.39
C SER A 160 13.02 3.37 16.41
N LEU A 161 13.26 3.12 15.12
CA LEU A 161 13.17 4.14 14.07
C LEU A 161 11.75 4.69 13.96
N GLY A 162 10.74 3.83 14.06
CA GLY A 162 9.34 4.26 14.07
C GLY A 162 9.03 5.17 15.24
N GLN A 163 9.49 4.81 16.44
CA GLN A 163 9.30 5.64 17.65
C GLN A 163 9.96 7.02 17.49
N GLN A 164 11.20 7.06 17.01
CA GLN A 164 11.91 8.31 16.77
C GLN A 164 11.17 9.20 15.76
N THR A 165 10.63 8.60 14.71
CA THR A 165 9.87 9.33 13.70
C THR A 165 8.62 9.96 14.31
N ILE A 166 7.89 9.20 15.14
CA ILE A 166 6.67 9.70 15.82
C ILE A 166 7.03 10.89 16.73
N LEU A 167 8.09 10.77 17.53
CA LEU A 167 8.51 11.85 18.43
C LEU A 167 8.87 13.11 17.63
N HIS A 168 9.63 12.97 16.56
CA HIS A 168 10.01 14.08 15.70
C HIS A 168 8.78 14.77 15.08
N MET A 169 7.80 13.98 14.62
CA MET A 169 6.56 14.51 14.04
C MET A 169 5.72 15.25 15.10
N GLN A 170 5.74 14.82 16.36
CA GLN A 170 5.04 15.49 17.45
C GLN A 170 5.70 16.85 17.77
N GLU A 171 7.02 16.86 17.84
CA GLU A 171 7.80 18.09 18.08
C GLU A 171 7.55 19.14 16.99
N SER A 172 7.52 18.72 15.72
CA SER A 172 7.31 19.62 14.59
C SER A 172 5.91 20.22 14.55
N LYS A 173 4.92 19.59 15.23
CA LYS A 173 3.55 20.11 15.30
C LYS A 173 3.37 21.12 16.43
N THR A 174 4.28 21.14 17.41
CA THR A 174 4.20 22.04 18.58
C THR A 174 5.05 23.29 18.41
N SER A 175 5.81 23.39 17.34
CA SER A 175 6.59 24.57 16.96
C SER A 175 5.85 25.46 15.98
#